data_b4693ab890c7a90489c4ecd042fa14c8
#
_entry.id   b4693ab890c7a90489c4ecd042fa14c8
#
_cell.length_a   1.000
_cell.length_b   1.000
_cell.length_c   1.000
_cell.angle_alpha   90.00
_cell.angle_beta   90.00
_cell.angle_gamma   90.00
#
_symmetry.space_group_name_H-M   'P 1'
#
loop_
_entity.id
_entity.type
_entity.pdbx_description
1 polymer ?
#
loop_
_entity_poly.entity_id
_entity_poly.type
_entity_poly.pdbx_seq_one_letter_code
_entity_poly.pdbx_strand_id
1 'polypeptide(L)'
;MAGGGWAVVVLEGDRVADAFRCESFADALVVEADVIGVDIPIGMPAEGVRPADAAARRFVGPRSSSVFSTPIRPVLEAPTYAEARRVATELTGRSVSAQTYALARRILEVDGYASDDERVIEVHPEVSFRELAERPLASKHRVQGLVERRALLQNAGIEIPASVARIAEPDLLDATVVAWSARRYARHDAVPLPDEHSERIGAIWR
;
A
#
# COMPACT_ATOMS: atom_id res chain seq x y z
N MET A 1 -15.42 -1.23 -2.32
CA MET A 1 -14.95 -0.58 -1.10
C MET A 1 -16.13 -0.11 -0.28
N ALA A 2 -16.70 -1.00 0.48
CA ALA A 2 -17.75 -0.69 1.45
C ALA A 2 -17.11 -0.79 2.84
N GLY A 3 -17.01 0.32 3.53
CA GLY A 3 -16.62 0.40 4.91
C GLY A 3 -15.26 1.06 5.11
N GLY A 4 -15.27 2.28 5.64
CA GLY A 4 -14.09 2.98 6.13
C GLY A 4 -13.35 2.13 7.16
N GLY A 5 -12.03 2.25 7.22
CA GLY A 5 -11.18 1.55 8.18
C GLY A 5 -10.03 0.81 7.51
N TRP A 6 -9.21 0.20 8.35
CA TRP A 6 -7.96 -0.46 8.01
C TRP A 6 -8.02 -1.94 8.37
N ALA A 7 -7.55 -2.80 7.48
CA ALA A 7 -7.26 -4.19 7.80
C ALA A 7 -5.80 -4.26 8.27
N VAL A 8 -5.59 -4.76 9.47
CA VAL A 8 -4.27 -4.86 10.09
C VAL A 8 -3.91 -6.33 10.26
N VAL A 9 -2.69 -6.68 9.91
CA VAL A 9 -2.08 -8.00 10.15
C VAL A 9 -0.76 -7.80 10.87
N VAL A 10 -0.58 -8.48 11.98
CA VAL A 10 0.65 -8.48 12.77
C VAL A 10 1.38 -9.80 12.53
N LEU A 11 2.63 -9.73 12.09
CA LEU A 11 3.50 -10.89 11.94
C LEU A 11 4.52 -10.95 13.08
N GLU A 12 4.57 -12.07 13.78
CA GLU A 12 5.67 -12.46 14.65
C GLU A 12 6.43 -13.63 14.02
N GLY A 13 7.63 -13.36 13.53
CA GLY A 13 8.35 -14.33 12.70
C GLY A 13 7.58 -14.67 11.43
N ASP A 14 7.16 -15.92 11.28
CA ASP A 14 6.38 -16.40 10.13
C ASP A 14 4.89 -16.63 10.46
N ARG A 15 4.46 -16.31 11.68
CA ARG A 15 3.10 -16.51 12.15
C ARG A 15 2.32 -15.20 12.13
N VAL A 16 1.07 -15.22 11.68
CA VAL A 16 0.10 -14.17 11.92
C VAL A 16 -0.29 -14.23 13.41
N ALA A 17 0.28 -13.32 14.20
CA ALA A 17 0.03 -13.23 15.64
C ALA A 17 -1.32 -12.60 15.93
N ASP A 18 -1.70 -11.59 15.14
CA ASP A 18 -3.00 -10.94 15.22
C ASP A 18 -3.45 -10.46 13.84
N ALA A 19 -4.78 -10.36 13.68
CA ALA A 19 -5.40 -9.76 12.49
C ALA A 19 -6.75 -9.17 12.88
N PHE A 20 -6.93 -7.87 12.66
CA PHE A 20 -8.11 -7.13 13.07
C PHE A 20 -8.43 -5.97 12.15
N ARG A 21 -9.57 -5.33 12.37
CA ARG A 21 -9.99 -4.11 11.69
C ARG A 21 -10.06 -2.96 12.67
N CYS A 22 -9.50 -1.79 12.29
CA CYS A 22 -9.64 -0.54 13.03
C CYS A 22 -10.17 0.58 12.11
N GLU A 23 -10.62 1.69 12.70
CA GLU A 23 -11.29 2.77 11.97
C GLU A 23 -10.34 3.85 11.50
N SER A 24 -9.29 4.15 12.26
CA SER A 24 -8.28 5.17 11.94
C SER A 24 -6.90 4.56 11.76
N PHE A 25 -6.01 5.28 11.08
CA PHE A 25 -4.61 4.88 11.02
C PHE A 25 -3.91 5.02 12.38
N ALA A 26 -4.35 6.00 13.20
CA ALA A 26 -3.87 6.14 14.57
C ALA A 26 -4.11 4.88 15.41
N ASP A 27 -5.25 4.21 15.23
CA ASP A 27 -5.53 2.95 15.94
C ASP A 27 -4.59 1.82 15.47
N ALA A 28 -4.19 1.83 14.19
CA ALA A 28 -3.23 0.86 13.68
C ALA A 28 -1.80 1.11 14.24
N LEU A 29 -1.43 2.36 14.53
CA LEU A 29 -0.12 2.72 15.07
C LEU A 29 0.08 2.30 16.54
N VAL A 30 -0.99 1.95 17.26
CA VAL A 30 -0.91 1.44 18.65
C VAL A 30 -0.26 0.05 18.72
N VAL A 31 -0.20 -0.66 17.59
CA VAL A 31 0.47 -1.97 17.53
C VAL A 31 1.95 -1.82 17.83
N GLU A 32 2.45 -2.63 18.76
CA GLU A 32 3.89 -2.77 19.01
C GLU A 32 4.52 -3.53 17.84
N ALA A 33 5.26 -2.81 17.00
CA ALA A 33 5.95 -3.37 15.85
C ALA A 33 7.21 -2.56 15.53
N ASP A 34 8.24 -3.23 15.04
CA ASP A 34 9.49 -2.60 14.59
C ASP A 34 9.27 -1.79 13.30
N VAL A 35 8.40 -2.28 12.43
CA VAL A 35 8.06 -1.65 11.14
C VAL A 35 6.57 -1.82 10.86
N ILE A 36 5.94 -0.77 10.35
CA ILE A 36 4.54 -0.72 9.96
C ILE A 36 4.45 -0.44 8.47
N GLY A 37 4.15 -1.45 7.67
CA GLY A 37 3.86 -1.29 6.25
C GLY A 37 2.43 -0.79 6.02
N VAL A 38 2.25 0.15 5.09
CA VAL A 38 0.92 0.65 4.73
C VAL A 38 0.74 0.74 3.22
N ASP A 39 -0.42 0.28 2.73
CA ASP A 39 -0.82 0.38 1.31
C ASP A 39 -1.43 1.76 1.01
N ILE A 40 -0.66 2.80 1.29
CA ILE A 40 -1.01 4.20 0.99
C ILE A 40 0.29 4.94 0.66
N PRO A 41 0.27 5.82 -0.37
CA PRO A 41 1.43 6.62 -0.72
C PRO A 41 1.93 7.50 0.42
N ILE A 42 3.24 7.50 0.63
CA ILE A 42 3.95 8.36 1.56
C ILE A 42 4.92 9.25 0.79
N GLY A 43 4.83 10.56 1.01
CA GLY A 43 5.60 11.53 0.22
C GLY A 43 4.91 11.85 -1.11
N MET A 44 4.31 13.03 -1.17
CA MET A 44 3.64 13.52 -2.36
C MET A 44 4.64 14.23 -3.29
N PRO A 45 4.47 14.11 -4.63
CA PRO A 45 5.31 14.85 -5.54
C PRO A 45 5.01 16.35 -5.43
N ALA A 46 6.04 17.19 -5.59
CA ALA A 46 5.85 18.63 -5.72
C ALA A 46 5.16 18.97 -7.06
N GLU A 47 5.52 18.24 -8.10
CA GLU A 47 4.97 18.34 -9.46
C GLU A 47 5.08 17.02 -10.20
N GLY A 48 4.35 16.87 -11.29
CA GLY A 48 4.48 15.74 -12.20
C GLY A 48 4.02 14.39 -11.65
N VAL A 49 4.81 13.36 -11.87
CA VAL A 49 4.56 11.97 -11.44
C VAL A 49 5.63 11.54 -10.46
N ARG A 50 5.23 11.00 -9.32
CA ARG A 50 6.15 10.50 -8.31
C ARG A 50 7.01 9.35 -8.89
N PRO A 51 8.36 9.39 -8.72
CA PRO A 51 9.25 8.36 -9.24
C PRO A 51 8.89 6.94 -8.79
N ALA A 52 8.47 6.77 -7.53
CA ALA A 52 8.05 5.49 -6.98
C ALA A 52 6.84 4.89 -7.72
N ASP A 53 5.81 5.71 -8.04
CA ASP A 53 4.64 5.25 -8.80
C ASP A 53 5.03 4.81 -10.21
N ALA A 54 5.93 5.56 -10.86
CA ALA A 54 6.42 5.22 -12.20
C ALA A 54 7.24 3.92 -12.18
N ALA A 55 8.10 3.73 -11.17
CA ALA A 55 8.88 2.52 -10.98
C ALA A 55 7.98 1.31 -10.66
N ALA A 56 7.03 1.45 -9.74
CA ALA A 56 6.08 0.41 -9.39
C ALA A 56 5.24 -0.04 -10.60
N ARG A 57 4.75 0.88 -11.42
CA ARG A 57 4.02 0.56 -12.67
C ARG A 57 4.85 -0.27 -13.64
N ARG A 58 6.13 0.08 -13.81
CA ARG A 58 7.05 -0.72 -14.65
C ARG A 58 7.26 -2.11 -14.05
N PHE A 59 7.47 -2.19 -12.74
CA PHE A 59 7.75 -3.42 -12.03
C PHE A 59 6.58 -4.41 -12.07
N VAL A 60 5.35 -3.97 -11.82
CA VAL A 60 4.16 -4.85 -11.87
C VAL A 60 3.73 -5.19 -13.30
N GLY A 61 4.21 -4.48 -14.31
CA GLY A 61 4.00 -4.77 -15.73
C GLY A 61 2.52 -4.81 -16.13
N PRO A 62 1.95 -5.99 -16.53
CA PRO A 62 0.56 -6.10 -16.97
C PRO A 62 -0.48 -5.63 -15.94
N ARG A 63 -0.07 -5.52 -14.67
CA ARG A 63 -0.92 -5.04 -13.56
C ARG A 63 -0.71 -3.55 -13.26
N SER A 64 -0.05 -2.80 -14.13
CA SER A 64 0.26 -1.37 -13.95
C SER A 64 -0.95 -0.49 -13.63
N SER A 65 -2.15 -0.88 -14.05
CA SER A 65 -3.40 -0.20 -13.70
C SER A 65 -3.77 -0.28 -12.21
N SER A 66 -3.16 -1.20 -11.44
CA SER A 66 -3.36 -1.26 -9.98
C SER A 66 -2.61 -0.15 -9.23
N VAL A 67 -1.57 0.40 -9.84
CA VAL A 67 -0.79 1.50 -9.27
C VAL A 67 -1.31 2.83 -9.82
N PHE A 68 -1.95 3.62 -9.00
CA PHE A 68 -2.36 4.98 -9.40
C PHE A 68 -1.21 5.98 -9.25
N SER A 69 -1.32 7.14 -9.90
CA SER A 69 -0.35 8.22 -9.69
C SER A 69 -0.79 9.02 -8.47
N THR A 70 0.12 9.17 -7.52
CA THR A 70 -0.10 9.99 -6.31
C THR A 70 -0.28 11.45 -6.73
N PRO A 71 -1.39 12.11 -6.37
CA PRO A 71 -1.58 13.51 -6.69
C PRO A 71 -0.66 14.41 -5.86
N ILE A 72 -0.43 15.62 -6.35
CA ILE A 72 0.19 16.69 -5.57
C ILE A 72 -0.72 17.10 -4.41
N ARG A 73 -0.14 17.60 -3.31
CA ARG A 73 -0.84 17.98 -2.09
C ARG A 73 -2.07 18.89 -2.32
N PRO A 74 -2.01 19.97 -3.13
CA PRO A 74 -3.19 20.84 -3.35
C PRO A 74 -4.41 20.11 -3.93
N VAL A 75 -4.20 19.04 -4.69
CA VAL A 75 -5.30 18.23 -5.24
C VAL A 75 -5.96 17.39 -4.16
N LEU A 76 -5.17 16.86 -3.21
CA LEU A 76 -5.66 16.05 -2.09
C LEU A 76 -6.38 16.88 -1.04
N GLU A 77 -5.95 18.12 -0.83
CA GLU A 77 -6.54 19.08 0.12
C GLU A 77 -7.80 19.77 -0.42
N ALA A 78 -8.13 19.63 -1.70
CA ALA A 78 -9.30 20.23 -2.29
C ALA A 78 -10.60 19.71 -1.60
N PRO A 79 -11.54 20.59 -1.23
CA PRO A 79 -12.72 20.24 -0.44
C PRO A 79 -13.73 19.36 -1.18
N THR A 80 -13.71 19.38 -2.52
CA THR A 80 -14.61 18.62 -3.36
C THR A 80 -13.89 17.97 -4.53
N TYR A 81 -14.44 16.88 -5.04
CA TYR A 81 -13.89 16.22 -6.23
C TYR A 81 -13.87 17.13 -7.47
N ALA A 82 -14.88 17.98 -7.63
CA ALA A 82 -14.92 18.97 -8.72
C ALA A 82 -13.75 19.96 -8.63
N GLU A 83 -13.46 20.45 -7.43
CA GLU A 83 -12.33 21.33 -7.15
C GLU A 83 -10.99 20.60 -7.35
N ALA A 84 -10.86 19.38 -6.83
CA ALA A 84 -9.66 18.57 -7.03
C ALA A 84 -9.34 18.37 -8.53
N ARG A 85 -10.36 18.11 -9.34
CA ARG A 85 -10.20 18.01 -10.80
C ARG A 85 -9.73 19.31 -11.45
N ARG A 86 -10.30 20.46 -11.03
CA ARG A 86 -9.90 21.76 -11.51
C ARG A 86 -8.45 22.05 -11.17
N VAL A 87 -8.09 21.93 -9.89
CA VAL A 87 -6.72 22.13 -9.38
C VAL A 87 -5.73 21.22 -10.07
N ALA A 88 -6.05 19.93 -10.21
CA ALA A 88 -5.20 18.97 -10.91
C ALA A 88 -4.94 19.40 -12.36
N THR A 89 -6.00 19.79 -13.09
CA THR A 89 -5.88 20.21 -14.49
C THR A 89 -5.05 21.48 -14.63
N GLU A 90 -5.29 22.47 -13.76
CA GLU A 90 -4.55 23.75 -13.79
C GLU A 90 -3.07 23.58 -13.46
N LEU A 91 -2.74 22.78 -12.43
CA LEU A 91 -1.35 22.68 -11.95
C LEU A 91 -0.54 21.60 -12.68
N THR A 92 -1.19 20.54 -13.20
CA THR A 92 -0.46 19.39 -13.76
C THR A 92 -0.80 19.09 -15.21
N GLY A 93 -1.78 19.79 -15.80
CA GLY A 93 -2.31 19.49 -17.13
C GLY A 93 -3.10 18.18 -17.21
N ARG A 94 -3.35 17.50 -16.08
CA ARG A 94 -4.04 16.20 -16.00
C ARG A 94 -5.12 16.21 -14.94
N SER A 95 -6.21 15.49 -15.18
CA SER A 95 -7.28 15.34 -14.18
C SER A 95 -6.96 14.22 -13.19
N VAL A 96 -7.54 14.29 -11.98
CA VAL A 96 -7.53 13.23 -10.99
C VAL A 96 -8.75 12.34 -11.13
N SER A 97 -8.61 11.02 -10.93
CA SER A 97 -9.74 10.08 -10.93
C SER A 97 -10.56 10.18 -9.64
N ALA A 98 -11.85 9.86 -9.69
CA ALA A 98 -12.69 9.78 -8.49
C ALA A 98 -12.18 8.74 -7.49
N GLN A 99 -11.61 7.64 -7.99
CA GLN A 99 -11.02 6.59 -7.18
C GLN A 99 -9.80 7.09 -6.39
N THR A 100 -8.91 7.83 -7.04
CA THR A 100 -7.72 8.42 -6.41
C THR A 100 -8.12 9.49 -5.39
N TYR A 101 -9.07 10.38 -5.76
CA TYR A 101 -9.55 11.41 -4.84
C TYR A 101 -10.26 10.83 -3.60
N ALA A 102 -10.95 9.70 -3.73
CA ALA A 102 -11.57 9.01 -2.58
C ALA A 102 -10.54 8.55 -1.52
N LEU A 103 -9.27 8.43 -1.89
CA LEU A 103 -8.17 8.11 -0.98
C LEU A 103 -7.51 9.35 -0.35
N ALA A 104 -7.89 10.57 -0.76
CA ALA A 104 -7.21 11.81 -0.36
C ALA A 104 -7.05 11.94 1.16
N ARG A 105 -8.15 11.74 1.92
CA ARG A 105 -8.09 11.82 3.39
C ARG A 105 -7.11 10.82 4.00
N ARG A 106 -7.06 9.58 3.48
CA ARG A 106 -6.14 8.55 3.96
C ARG A 106 -4.70 8.86 3.62
N ILE A 107 -4.44 9.38 2.41
CA ILE A 107 -3.10 9.80 1.99
C ILE A 107 -2.60 10.91 2.92
N LEU A 108 -3.41 11.94 3.17
CA LEU A 108 -3.04 13.04 4.07
C LEU A 108 -2.89 12.59 5.52
N GLU A 109 -3.75 11.68 6.00
CA GLU A 109 -3.66 11.10 7.34
C GLU A 109 -2.34 10.35 7.52
N VAL A 110 -2.03 9.40 6.63
CA VAL A 110 -0.80 8.59 6.70
C VAL A 110 0.45 9.43 6.53
N ASP A 111 0.46 10.37 5.59
CA ASP A 111 1.60 11.26 5.34
C ASP A 111 1.97 12.09 6.58
N GLY A 112 0.95 12.56 7.32
CA GLY A 112 1.16 13.25 8.59
C GLY A 112 1.86 12.37 9.63
N TYR A 113 1.38 11.15 9.85
CA TYR A 113 2.00 10.22 10.80
C TYR A 113 3.37 9.71 10.35
N ALA A 114 3.52 9.40 9.07
CA ALA A 114 4.78 8.88 8.54
C ALA A 114 5.94 9.86 8.65
N SER A 115 5.67 11.17 8.73
CA SER A 115 6.69 12.20 8.96
C SER A 115 7.28 12.11 10.37
N ASP A 116 6.48 11.71 11.36
CA ASP A 116 6.83 11.70 12.77
C ASP A 116 7.19 10.30 13.31
N ASP A 117 6.75 9.23 12.62
CA ASP A 117 6.98 7.84 13.03
C ASP A 117 7.83 7.10 11.98
N GLU A 118 9.10 6.88 12.32
CA GLU A 118 10.06 6.21 11.43
C GLU A 118 9.75 4.72 11.16
N ARG A 119 8.87 4.10 11.93
CA ARG A 119 8.42 2.73 11.69
C ARG A 119 7.54 2.60 10.45
N VAL A 120 6.89 3.70 10.03
CA VAL A 120 5.90 3.66 8.94
C VAL A 120 6.59 3.72 7.59
N ILE A 121 6.35 2.72 6.74
CA ILE A 121 6.85 2.64 5.37
C ILE A 121 5.72 2.40 4.37
N GLU A 122 5.88 2.90 3.16
CA GLU A 122 4.97 2.60 2.07
C GLU A 122 5.26 1.23 1.46
N VAL A 123 4.21 0.44 1.33
CA VAL A 123 4.23 -0.86 0.66
C VAL A 123 3.01 -0.94 -0.27
N HIS A 124 3.17 -1.56 -1.44
CA HIS A 124 2.05 -1.77 -2.36
C HIS A 124 1.83 -3.27 -2.59
N PRO A 125 0.64 -3.84 -2.26
CA PRO A 125 0.40 -5.29 -2.32
C PRO A 125 0.73 -5.94 -3.65
N GLU A 126 0.35 -5.34 -4.79
CA GLU A 126 0.66 -5.91 -6.12
C GLU A 126 2.17 -5.88 -6.42
N VAL A 127 2.92 -4.92 -5.86
CA VAL A 127 4.39 -4.88 -5.94
C VAL A 127 4.98 -6.00 -5.12
N SER A 128 4.54 -6.16 -3.86
CA SER A 128 5.00 -7.22 -2.96
C SER A 128 4.68 -8.62 -3.50
N PHE A 129 3.47 -8.83 -4.01
CA PHE A 129 3.11 -10.10 -4.65
C PHE A 129 3.91 -10.36 -5.94
N ARG A 130 4.22 -9.32 -6.71
CA ARG A 130 5.07 -9.45 -7.90
C ARG A 130 6.50 -9.82 -7.54
N GLU A 131 7.02 -9.26 -6.45
CA GLU A 131 8.32 -9.62 -5.87
C GLU A 131 8.33 -11.09 -5.42
N LEU A 132 7.36 -11.47 -4.58
CA LEU A 132 7.24 -12.82 -4.02
C LEU A 132 7.05 -13.91 -5.09
N ALA A 133 6.34 -13.59 -6.18
CA ALA A 133 6.04 -14.53 -7.26
C ALA A 133 7.09 -14.55 -8.37
N GLU A 134 7.94 -13.51 -8.48
CA GLU A 134 8.89 -13.28 -9.58
C GLU A 134 8.26 -13.24 -10.98
N ARG A 135 6.94 -13.23 -11.07
CA ARG A 135 6.12 -13.21 -12.28
C ARG A 135 4.81 -12.46 -12.09
N PRO A 136 4.17 -11.97 -13.16
CA PRO A 136 2.82 -11.40 -13.07
C PRO A 136 1.80 -12.43 -12.55
N LEU A 137 0.85 -11.95 -11.73
CA LEU A 137 -0.22 -12.76 -11.16
C LEU A 137 -1.57 -12.50 -11.81
N ALA A 138 -2.48 -13.46 -11.66
CA ALA A 138 -3.88 -13.29 -12.01
C ALA A 138 -4.54 -12.19 -11.15
N SER A 139 -5.65 -11.62 -11.64
CA SER A 139 -6.38 -10.58 -10.90
C SER A 139 -6.89 -11.09 -9.56
N LYS A 140 -6.69 -10.31 -8.49
CA LYS A 140 -7.24 -10.60 -7.14
C LYS A 140 -8.78 -10.61 -7.08
N HIS A 141 -9.45 -10.13 -8.13
CA HIS A 141 -10.91 -10.21 -8.26
C HIS A 141 -11.40 -11.54 -8.85
N ARG A 142 -10.48 -12.47 -9.17
CA ARG A 142 -10.79 -13.83 -9.61
C ARG A 142 -10.39 -14.83 -8.54
N VAL A 143 -11.19 -15.88 -8.37
CA VAL A 143 -10.91 -16.95 -7.39
C VAL A 143 -9.48 -17.50 -7.55
N GLN A 144 -9.07 -17.78 -8.80
CA GLN A 144 -7.72 -18.24 -9.10
C GLN A 144 -6.64 -17.28 -8.56
N GLY A 145 -6.83 -15.96 -8.71
CA GLY A 145 -5.88 -14.97 -8.23
C GLY A 145 -5.79 -14.90 -6.71
N LEU A 146 -6.87 -15.16 -5.98
CA LEU A 146 -6.86 -15.25 -4.52
C LEU A 146 -6.16 -16.53 -4.05
N VAL A 147 -6.49 -17.68 -4.65
CA VAL A 147 -5.85 -18.96 -4.34
C VAL A 147 -4.34 -18.88 -4.57
N GLU A 148 -3.92 -18.26 -5.68
CA GLU A 148 -2.51 -18.09 -6.03
C GLU A 148 -1.77 -17.22 -4.99
N ARG A 149 -2.36 -16.09 -4.55
CA ARG A 149 -1.78 -15.21 -3.53
C ARG A 149 -1.65 -15.89 -2.18
N ARG A 150 -2.69 -16.62 -1.76
CA ARG A 150 -2.65 -17.40 -0.52
C ARG A 150 -1.55 -18.45 -0.55
N ALA A 151 -1.45 -19.22 -1.64
CA ALA A 151 -0.41 -20.23 -1.80
C ALA A 151 1.01 -19.63 -1.78
N LEU A 152 1.22 -18.47 -2.41
CA LEU A 152 2.52 -17.78 -2.38
C LEU A 152 2.93 -17.41 -0.95
N LEU A 153 2.03 -16.83 -0.16
CA LEU A 153 2.30 -16.47 1.23
C LEU A 153 2.57 -17.71 2.09
N GLN A 154 1.81 -18.80 1.89
CA GLN A 154 2.03 -20.07 2.57
C GLN A 154 3.39 -20.68 2.20
N ASN A 155 3.77 -20.64 0.92
CA ASN A 155 5.09 -21.09 0.46
C ASN A 155 6.24 -20.24 1.02
N ALA A 156 5.98 -18.96 1.34
CA ALA A 156 6.91 -18.10 2.07
C ALA A 156 6.91 -18.36 3.59
N GLY A 157 6.26 -19.43 4.04
CA GLY A 157 6.22 -19.88 5.43
C GLY A 157 5.17 -19.18 6.29
N ILE A 158 4.30 -18.33 5.74
CA ILE A 158 3.35 -17.57 6.54
C ILE A 158 2.07 -18.38 6.79
N GLU A 159 1.78 -18.64 8.06
CA GLU A 159 0.54 -19.28 8.49
C GLU A 159 -0.60 -18.27 8.51
N ILE A 160 -1.44 -18.28 7.46
CA ILE A 160 -2.57 -17.35 7.31
C ILE A 160 -3.85 -18.00 7.86
N PRO A 161 -4.61 -17.34 8.74
CA PRO A 161 -5.90 -17.85 9.18
C PRO A 161 -6.87 -18.02 8.01
N ALA A 162 -7.78 -18.99 8.11
CA ALA A 162 -8.77 -19.27 7.06
C ALA A 162 -9.71 -18.07 6.84
N SER A 163 -10.06 -17.37 7.91
CA SER A 163 -10.84 -16.13 7.87
C SER A 163 -10.58 -15.30 9.12
N VAL A 164 -10.83 -13.99 9.01
CA VAL A 164 -10.79 -13.04 10.13
C VAL A 164 -12.10 -12.25 10.12
N ALA A 165 -12.69 -12.06 11.29
CA ALA A 165 -13.96 -11.34 11.42
C ALA A 165 -13.85 -9.92 10.82
N ARG A 166 -14.81 -9.54 9.99
CA ARG A 166 -14.91 -8.22 9.34
C ARG A 166 -13.79 -7.87 8.35
N ILE A 167 -12.92 -8.81 7.99
CA ILE A 167 -11.92 -8.63 6.94
C ILE A 167 -12.26 -9.57 5.77
N ALA A 168 -12.45 -9.02 4.58
CA ALA A 168 -12.61 -9.80 3.37
C ALA A 168 -11.30 -10.50 3.00
N GLU A 169 -11.38 -11.68 2.38
CA GLU A 169 -10.18 -12.44 2.02
C GLU A 169 -9.16 -11.65 1.17
N PRO A 170 -9.56 -10.86 0.16
CA PRO A 170 -8.62 -10.03 -0.58
C PRO A 170 -7.87 -9.04 0.32
N ASP A 171 -8.57 -8.41 1.26
CA ASP A 171 -7.97 -7.42 2.17
C ASP A 171 -7.04 -8.10 3.18
N LEU A 172 -7.38 -9.31 3.65
CA LEU A 172 -6.51 -10.12 4.51
C LEU A 172 -5.21 -10.49 3.80
N LEU A 173 -5.28 -10.94 2.55
CA LEU A 173 -4.11 -11.31 1.76
C LEU A 173 -3.24 -10.08 1.44
N ASP A 174 -3.86 -8.95 1.09
CA ASP A 174 -3.15 -7.70 0.85
C ASP A 174 -2.44 -7.21 2.13
N ALA A 175 -3.11 -7.19 3.28
CA ALA A 175 -2.49 -6.82 4.55
C ALA A 175 -1.37 -7.80 4.96
N THR A 176 -1.54 -9.10 4.68
CA THR A 176 -0.51 -10.11 4.98
C THR A 176 0.75 -9.91 4.14
N VAL A 177 0.63 -9.63 2.83
CA VAL A 177 1.81 -9.40 2.00
C VAL A 177 2.47 -8.05 2.31
N VAL A 178 1.71 -7.05 2.75
CA VAL A 178 2.26 -5.79 3.27
C VAL A 178 3.10 -6.05 4.52
N ALA A 179 2.60 -6.85 5.47
CA ALA A 179 3.35 -7.23 6.66
C ALA A 179 4.60 -8.07 6.32
N TRP A 180 4.54 -8.93 5.28
CA TRP A 180 5.72 -9.64 4.76
C TRP A 180 6.80 -8.68 4.25
N SER A 181 6.44 -7.65 3.49
CA SER A 181 7.40 -6.63 3.04
C SER A 181 7.93 -5.78 4.19
N ALA A 182 7.09 -5.42 5.17
CA ALA A 182 7.52 -4.71 6.37
C ALA A 182 8.55 -5.52 7.17
N ARG A 183 8.34 -6.83 7.32
CA ARG A 183 9.32 -7.75 7.94
C ARG A 183 10.63 -7.81 7.17
N ARG A 184 10.60 -7.83 5.84
CA ARG A 184 11.82 -7.75 5.02
C ARG A 184 12.56 -6.44 5.24
N TYR A 185 11.83 -5.32 5.34
CA TYR A 185 12.42 -4.03 5.66
C TYR A 185 13.12 -4.04 7.03
N ALA A 186 12.47 -4.57 8.06
CA ALA A 186 13.07 -4.73 9.39
C ALA A 186 14.34 -5.60 9.39
N ARG A 187 14.45 -6.54 8.46
CA ARG A 187 15.63 -7.42 8.28
C ARG A 187 16.68 -6.86 7.32
N HIS A 188 16.47 -5.69 6.75
CA HIS A 188 17.28 -5.08 5.69
C HIS A 188 17.35 -5.89 4.38
N ASP A 189 16.31 -6.70 4.10
CA ASP A 189 16.17 -7.49 2.88
C ASP A 189 15.24 -6.85 1.85
N ALA A 190 14.51 -5.78 2.23
CA ALA A 190 13.63 -5.07 1.32
C ALA A 190 14.40 -4.17 0.38
N VAL A 191 13.90 -4.04 -0.85
CA VAL A 191 14.45 -3.17 -1.89
C VAL A 191 13.44 -2.07 -2.22
N PRO A 192 13.85 -0.80 -2.32
CA PRO A 192 12.95 0.29 -2.67
C PRO A 192 12.60 0.31 -4.17
N LEU A 193 11.54 1.01 -4.51
CA LEU A 193 11.23 1.45 -5.86
C LEU A 193 11.14 2.99 -5.87
N PRO A 194 11.95 3.68 -6.68
CA PRO A 194 12.98 3.14 -7.59
C PRO A 194 14.19 2.55 -6.84
N ASP A 195 14.89 1.60 -7.45
CA ASP A 195 15.97 0.81 -6.81
C ASP A 195 17.14 1.67 -6.28
N GLU A 196 17.39 2.81 -6.88
CA GLU A 196 18.42 3.77 -6.45
C GLU A 196 17.98 4.70 -5.30
N HIS A 197 16.72 4.61 -4.87
CA HIS A 197 16.21 5.46 -3.79
C HIS A 197 16.70 4.97 -2.43
N SER A 198 17.22 5.88 -1.63
CA SER A 198 17.82 5.55 -0.32
C SER A 198 17.00 6.04 0.88
N GLU A 199 16.01 6.88 0.65
CA GLU A 199 15.20 7.46 1.72
C GLU A 199 13.95 6.63 1.98
N ARG A 200 13.48 6.61 3.23
CA ARG A 200 12.26 5.91 3.62
C ARG A 200 11.01 6.49 2.95
N ILE A 201 10.91 7.82 2.91
CA ILE A 201 9.80 8.56 2.31
C ILE A 201 10.02 8.70 0.80
N GLY A 202 8.97 8.50 0.01
CA GLY A 202 9.02 8.60 -1.44
C GLY A 202 9.43 7.30 -2.16
N ALA A 203 9.64 6.21 -1.42
CA ALA A 203 9.86 4.86 -1.93
C ALA A 203 8.67 3.94 -1.68
N ILE A 204 8.48 2.94 -2.55
CA ILE A 204 7.63 1.77 -2.30
C ILE A 204 8.56 0.60 -2.00
N TRP A 205 8.45 0.01 -0.81
CA TRP A 205 9.33 -1.07 -0.35
C TRP A 205 8.77 -2.46 -0.70
N ARG A 206 9.63 -3.36 -1.22
CA ARG A 206 9.27 -4.70 -1.70
C ARG A 206 10.18 -5.80 -1.16
#